data_a60335c711abedbe4b117ec03ab6a22f
#
_entry.id   a60335c711abedbe4b117ec03ab6a22f
#
_cell.length_a   1.000
_cell.length_b   1.000
_cell.length_c   1.000
_cell.angle_alpha   90.00
_cell.angle_beta   90.00
_cell.angle_gamma   90.00
#
_symmetry.space_group_name_H-M   'P 1'
#
loop_
_entity.id
_entity.type
_entity.pdbx_description
1 polymer ?
#
loop_
_entity_poly.entity_id
_entity_poly.type
_entity_poly.pdbx_seq_one_letter_code
_entity_poly.pdbx_strand_id
1 'polypeptide(L)'
;MVKKRLWNDRVALVENLIAGVLLLALAVVPISEIVLRKISGSGLTWTTGFLNYLVIWVAWVGGISASRENVHLSMKSPEDSKGAVTGALESVKGIVVTAVNMAFAMASASFLVFGFSPGDTVGIVPIRLLLVILPLGYFLMSIRALWRPHHRPSSWIALGLVLGLMLSWPALVNLLSAIFVGLPSGFFESVGYWYNVFIWLRWPLILILLLLTMRGLPIYIMLGGTALFLFSGAWGALESLPNEVYNLLTGNAIPTIPLFTITGYLLSEGSSGKRLVRFFRAALGWLPGGFAVVAVVACAFFTTFTGASGVTILALGGLLASVLVESKHYGKNFSRGLITSSGSVGLLFPPALPIIMYGVTAQISIKDMFLGGLLPGILLVLTLSSMGVIRAIRNRSELTRFVSREFRGALKASMGDLLLPVVLLVSYFTGLTTVVETAALAVTYTLLLTIARGELKLELLSRVLQRGVPVIGGVLMILAMAKGLSYFIVDAQVPTMLTAFFQDNISSKFVFLILLNLALLITGMLMDIYSAILVVAPLIIPLGVLYNVHPVQLGIIFLANLQLGYLTPPVGMNLFLASYTFNESMSRIYRQVLPFLGVLIVVVLLITYVPWFSLALLSKP
;
A
#
# COMPACT_ATOMS: atom_id res chain seq x y z
N MET A 1 -19.00 -16.70 26.12
CA MET A 1 -18.97 -15.84 24.91
C MET A 1 -18.98 -14.36 25.26
N VAL A 2 -19.88 -13.83 26.09
CA VAL A 2 -20.01 -12.39 26.43
C VAL A 2 -18.73 -11.77 27.00
N LYS A 3 -18.05 -12.39 27.99
CA LYS A 3 -16.79 -11.89 28.55
C LYS A 3 -15.65 -11.78 27.52
N LYS A 4 -15.58 -12.69 26.54
CA LYS A 4 -14.55 -12.71 25.49
C LYS A 4 -14.79 -11.60 24.46
N ARG A 5 -16.05 -11.26 24.20
CA ARG A 5 -16.46 -10.14 23.31
C ARG A 5 -16.14 -8.79 23.96
N LEU A 6 -16.49 -8.60 25.23
CA LEU A 6 -16.19 -7.39 25.99
C LEU A 6 -14.69 -7.13 26.14
N TRP A 7 -13.86 -8.17 26.23
CA TRP A 7 -12.40 -8.01 26.31
C TRP A 7 -11.80 -7.62 24.95
N ASN A 8 -12.24 -8.26 23.86
CA ASN A 8 -11.83 -7.87 22.51
C ASN A 8 -12.20 -6.40 22.20
N ASP A 9 -13.37 -5.95 22.64
CA ASP A 9 -13.81 -4.56 22.42
C ASP A 9 -12.96 -3.56 23.22
N ARG A 10 -12.55 -3.90 24.46
CA ARG A 10 -11.64 -3.06 25.25
C ARG A 10 -10.23 -2.99 24.65
N VAL A 11 -9.68 -4.13 24.23
CA VAL A 11 -8.36 -4.19 23.57
C VAL A 11 -8.38 -3.39 22.26
N ALA A 12 -9.45 -3.51 21.47
CA ALA A 12 -9.64 -2.73 20.25
C ALA A 12 -9.67 -1.22 20.53
N LEU A 13 -10.34 -0.81 21.62
CA LEU A 13 -10.42 0.61 22.01
C LEU A 13 -9.04 1.14 22.40
N VAL A 14 -8.27 0.40 23.19
CA VAL A 14 -6.91 0.79 23.59
C VAL A 14 -5.99 0.92 22.37
N GLU A 15 -5.99 -0.07 21.46
CA GLU A 15 -5.17 -0.03 20.25
C GLU A 15 -5.54 1.14 19.35
N ASN A 16 -6.83 1.38 19.13
CA ASN A 16 -7.30 2.51 18.33
C ASN A 16 -6.96 3.85 18.97
N LEU A 17 -6.97 3.94 20.30
CA LEU A 17 -6.59 5.15 21.03
C LEU A 17 -5.08 5.40 20.90
N ILE A 18 -4.24 4.39 21.08
CA ILE A 18 -2.79 4.47 20.87
C ILE A 18 -2.49 4.90 19.42
N ALA A 19 -3.11 4.23 18.44
CA ALA A 19 -2.94 4.57 17.03
C ALA A 19 -3.39 6.00 16.72
N GLY A 20 -4.50 6.44 17.31
CA GLY A 20 -5.02 7.80 17.15
C GLY A 20 -4.05 8.85 17.70
N VAL A 21 -3.46 8.61 18.88
CA VAL A 21 -2.44 9.48 19.47
C VAL A 21 -1.19 9.54 18.62
N LEU A 22 -0.70 8.39 18.14
CA LEU A 22 0.47 8.31 17.27
C LEU A 22 0.25 9.03 15.92
N LEU A 23 -0.92 8.84 15.29
CA LEU A 23 -1.27 9.52 14.05
C LEU A 23 -1.45 11.03 14.24
N LEU A 24 -2.02 11.45 15.38
CA LEU A 24 -2.13 12.85 15.72
C LEU A 24 -0.74 13.48 15.93
N ALA A 25 0.15 12.81 16.66
CA ALA A 25 1.52 13.24 16.84
C ALA A 25 2.25 13.34 15.49
N LEU A 26 2.06 12.34 14.61
CA LEU A 26 2.64 12.32 13.27
C LEU A 26 2.16 13.50 12.39
N ALA A 27 0.94 14.00 12.60
CA ALA A 27 0.43 15.17 11.91
C ALA A 27 0.86 16.49 12.56
N VAL A 28 0.85 16.57 13.91
CA VAL A 28 1.14 17.82 14.65
C VAL A 28 2.61 18.19 14.60
N VAL A 29 3.52 17.23 14.70
CA VAL A 29 4.98 17.50 14.75
C VAL A 29 5.48 18.24 13.48
N PRO A 30 5.17 17.81 12.24
CA PRO A 30 5.61 18.55 11.05
C PRO A 30 4.94 19.92 10.93
N ILE A 31 3.68 20.06 11.36
CA ILE A 31 2.99 21.35 11.34
C ILE A 31 3.64 22.33 12.32
N SER A 32 3.97 21.85 13.53
CA SER A 32 4.67 22.69 14.52
C SER A 32 6.04 23.14 14.01
N GLU A 33 6.74 22.26 13.26
CA GLU A 33 8.02 22.62 12.64
C GLU A 33 7.88 23.71 11.58
N ILE A 34 6.87 23.62 10.70
CA ILE A 34 6.58 24.66 9.70
C ILE A 34 6.34 26.01 10.39
N VAL A 35 5.54 26.03 11.46
CA VAL A 35 5.21 27.25 12.21
C VAL A 35 6.45 27.82 12.87
N LEU A 36 7.22 27.00 13.58
CA LEU A 36 8.44 27.42 14.26
C LEU A 36 9.49 27.92 13.26
N ARG A 37 9.71 27.24 12.15
CA ARG A 37 10.63 27.67 11.08
C ARG A 37 10.27 29.04 10.52
N LYS A 38 8.98 29.37 10.42
CA LYS A 38 8.52 30.70 9.98
C LYS A 38 8.69 31.79 11.05
N ILE A 39 8.57 31.44 12.34
CA ILE A 39 8.65 32.42 13.46
C ILE A 39 10.10 32.64 13.88
N SER A 40 10.86 31.56 14.06
CA SER A 40 12.24 31.62 14.64
C SER A 40 13.34 31.55 13.57
N GLY A 41 13.00 31.34 12.28
CA GLY A 41 13.98 31.18 11.21
C GLY A 41 14.76 29.86 11.23
N SER A 42 14.60 29.04 12.26
CA SER A 42 15.26 27.72 12.40
C SER A 42 14.24 26.63 12.74
N GLY A 43 14.37 25.45 12.13
CA GLY A 43 13.58 24.28 12.45
C GLY A 43 14.13 23.52 13.67
N LEU A 44 13.35 22.57 14.18
CA LEU A 44 13.78 21.69 15.26
C LEU A 44 14.55 20.49 14.67
N THR A 45 15.81 20.32 15.01
CA THR A 45 16.70 19.29 14.44
C THR A 45 16.28 17.85 14.76
N TRP A 46 15.54 17.63 15.84
CA TRP A 46 15.10 16.30 16.30
C TRP A 46 13.78 15.81 15.68
N THR A 47 13.02 16.69 15.03
CA THR A 47 11.66 16.36 14.52
C THR A 47 11.68 15.25 13.49
N THR A 48 12.58 15.31 12.52
CA THR A 48 12.68 14.28 11.46
C THR A 48 13.00 12.91 12.06
N GLY A 49 13.98 12.85 12.98
CA GLY A 49 14.31 11.60 13.65
C GLY A 49 13.12 11.04 14.44
N PHE A 50 12.43 11.88 15.19
CA PHE A 50 11.28 11.45 15.99
C PHE A 50 10.10 10.96 15.15
N LEU A 51 9.81 11.62 14.02
CA LEU A 51 8.78 11.22 13.08
C LEU A 51 9.00 9.80 12.55
N ASN A 52 10.23 9.45 12.23
CA ASN A 52 10.56 8.13 11.71
C ASN A 52 10.24 7.02 12.73
N TYR A 53 10.53 7.25 14.01
CA TYR A 53 10.15 6.28 15.05
C TYR A 53 8.64 6.22 15.29
N LEU A 54 7.91 7.33 15.19
CA LEU A 54 6.45 7.32 15.24
C LEU A 54 5.85 6.43 14.14
N VAL A 55 6.42 6.46 12.93
CA VAL A 55 5.97 5.59 11.83
C VAL A 55 6.17 4.12 12.17
N ILE A 56 7.32 3.75 12.76
CA ILE A 56 7.56 2.38 13.21
C ILE A 56 6.45 1.96 14.20
N TRP A 57 6.14 2.76 15.19
CA TRP A 57 5.07 2.46 16.14
C TRP A 57 3.70 2.34 15.46
N VAL A 58 3.36 3.24 14.53
CA VAL A 58 2.12 3.18 13.74
C VAL A 58 2.05 1.88 12.94
N ALA A 59 3.16 1.46 12.31
CA ALA A 59 3.23 0.24 11.51
C ALA A 59 2.88 -1.00 12.35
N TRP A 60 3.51 -1.14 13.52
CA TRP A 60 3.26 -2.31 14.38
C TRP A 60 1.91 -2.27 15.09
N VAL A 61 1.48 -1.14 15.62
CA VAL A 61 0.14 -1.01 16.22
C VAL A 61 -0.93 -1.30 15.16
N GLY A 62 -0.76 -0.77 13.95
CA GLY A 62 -1.64 -1.06 12.82
C GLY A 62 -1.59 -2.52 12.36
N GLY A 63 -0.39 -3.14 12.30
CA GLY A 63 -0.20 -4.55 11.98
C GLY A 63 -0.84 -5.48 13.01
N ILE A 64 -0.70 -5.16 14.29
CA ILE A 64 -1.36 -5.87 15.40
C ILE A 64 -2.88 -5.75 15.28
N SER A 65 -3.40 -4.56 14.95
CA SER A 65 -4.83 -4.34 14.72
C SER A 65 -5.33 -5.10 13.49
N ALA A 66 -4.59 -5.09 12.37
CA ALA A 66 -4.89 -5.87 11.17
C ALA A 66 -4.91 -7.37 11.43
N SER A 67 -4.01 -7.88 12.28
CA SER A 67 -3.99 -9.28 12.72
C SER A 67 -5.22 -9.64 13.55
N ARG A 68 -5.69 -8.73 14.42
CA ARG A 68 -6.91 -8.92 15.21
C ARG A 68 -8.14 -9.05 14.33
N GLU A 69 -8.29 -8.16 13.36
CA GLU A 69 -9.47 -8.10 12.49
C GLU A 69 -9.39 -9.05 11.30
N ASN A 70 -8.24 -9.71 11.11
CA ASN A 70 -7.98 -10.60 9.98
C ASN A 70 -8.15 -9.91 8.62
N VAL A 71 -7.74 -8.65 8.54
CA VAL A 71 -7.84 -7.80 7.33
C VAL A 71 -6.47 -7.54 6.68
N HIS A 72 -5.44 -8.32 7.02
CA HIS A 72 -4.21 -8.29 6.24
C HIS A 72 -4.50 -8.60 4.78
N LEU A 73 -3.87 -7.88 3.87
CA LEU A 73 -3.98 -8.11 2.44
C LEU A 73 -3.62 -9.57 2.11
N SER A 74 -4.56 -10.28 1.51
CA SER A 74 -4.43 -11.70 1.14
C SER A 74 -5.27 -11.99 -0.11
N MET A 75 -4.90 -13.03 -0.86
CA MET A 75 -5.56 -13.44 -2.11
C MET A 75 -6.80 -14.34 -1.87
N LYS A 76 -7.60 -14.10 -0.83
CA LYS A 76 -8.73 -14.95 -0.48
C LYS A 76 -9.98 -14.62 -1.30
N SER A 77 -10.51 -15.59 -2.05
CA SER A 77 -11.82 -15.46 -2.73
C SER A 77 -12.98 -15.65 -1.73
N PRO A 78 -14.13 -14.94 -1.91
CA PRO A 78 -15.32 -15.16 -1.10
C PRO A 78 -15.89 -16.61 -1.23
N GLU A 79 -15.60 -17.30 -2.32
CA GLU A 79 -16.07 -18.67 -2.59
C GLU A 79 -15.28 -19.75 -1.82
N ASP A 80 -14.08 -19.46 -1.34
CA ASP A 80 -13.19 -20.42 -0.66
C ASP A 80 -13.61 -20.77 0.79
N SER A 81 -14.76 -20.30 1.25
CA SER A 81 -15.15 -20.41 2.68
C SER A 81 -15.97 -21.64 3.08
N LYS A 82 -16.24 -22.60 2.18
CA LYS A 82 -17.10 -23.74 2.48
C LYS A 82 -16.46 -25.10 2.17
N GLY A 83 -16.12 -25.88 3.21
CA GLY A 83 -15.69 -27.28 3.10
C GLY A 83 -14.80 -27.77 4.25
N ALA A 84 -14.77 -29.07 4.54
CA ALA A 84 -13.95 -29.67 5.61
C ALA A 84 -12.43 -29.53 5.35
N VAL A 85 -11.99 -29.49 4.10
CA VAL A 85 -10.60 -29.22 3.69
C VAL A 85 -10.15 -27.81 4.10
N THR A 86 -11.10 -26.87 4.23
CA THR A 86 -10.81 -25.49 4.65
C THR A 86 -10.30 -25.40 6.09
N GLY A 87 -10.73 -26.26 7.00
CA GLY A 87 -10.30 -26.25 8.40
C GLY A 87 -8.82 -26.61 8.59
N ALA A 88 -8.35 -27.67 7.92
CA ALA A 88 -6.94 -28.09 7.96
C ALA A 88 -6.03 -27.03 7.32
N LEU A 89 -6.42 -26.49 6.17
CA LEU A 89 -5.68 -25.44 5.47
C LEU A 89 -5.56 -24.16 6.30
N GLU A 90 -6.64 -23.71 6.95
CA GLU A 90 -6.62 -22.55 7.85
C GLU A 90 -5.70 -22.83 9.07
N SER A 91 -5.58 -24.10 9.50
CA SER A 91 -4.66 -24.50 10.56
C SER A 91 -3.22 -24.36 10.13
N VAL A 92 -2.87 -24.90 8.96
CA VAL A 92 -1.52 -24.80 8.39
C VAL A 92 -1.13 -23.33 8.18
N LYS A 93 -2.02 -22.50 7.60
CA LYS A 93 -1.77 -21.06 7.46
C LYS A 93 -1.49 -20.38 8.80
N GLY A 94 -2.26 -20.71 9.84
CA GLY A 94 -2.04 -20.17 11.17
C GLY A 94 -0.68 -20.54 11.75
N ILE A 95 -0.23 -21.80 11.59
CA ILE A 95 1.11 -22.25 12.01
C ILE A 95 2.18 -21.45 11.29
N VAL A 96 2.08 -21.31 9.97
CA VAL A 96 3.06 -20.59 9.16
C VAL A 96 3.12 -19.11 9.55
N VAL A 97 1.96 -18.45 9.73
CA VAL A 97 1.90 -17.04 10.20
C VAL A 97 2.57 -16.89 11.55
N THR A 98 2.30 -17.81 12.49
CA THR A 98 2.90 -17.82 13.83
C THR A 98 4.41 -18.03 13.74
N ALA A 99 4.86 -19.02 12.98
CA ALA A 99 6.27 -19.38 12.87
C ALA A 99 7.10 -18.25 12.24
N VAL A 100 6.64 -17.67 11.15
CA VAL A 100 7.35 -16.57 10.50
C VAL A 100 7.39 -15.32 11.38
N ASN A 101 6.27 -14.93 12.00
CA ASN A 101 6.27 -13.78 12.92
C ASN A 101 7.17 -14.03 14.15
N MET A 102 7.20 -15.24 14.70
CA MET A 102 8.09 -15.58 15.82
C MET A 102 9.56 -15.52 15.39
N ALA A 103 9.88 -16.00 14.19
CA ALA A 103 11.24 -15.90 13.65
C ALA A 103 11.68 -14.43 13.50
N PHE A 104 10.80 -13.56 12.97
CA PHE A 104 11.08 -12.13 12.92
C PHE A 104 11.16 -11.46 14.29
N ALA A 105 10.39 -11.93 15.28
CA ALA A 105 10.50 -11.43 16.66
C ALA A 105 11.90 -11.71 17.22
N MET A 106 12.43 -12.93 17.04
CA MET A 106 13.77 -13.30 17.50
C MET A 106 14.86 -12.55 16.73
N ALA A 107 14.77 -12.49 15.40
CA ALA A 107 15.72 -11.74 14.57
C ALA A 107 15.73 -10.25 14.94
N SER A 108 14.54 -9.65 15.20
CA SER A 108 14.43 -8.25 15.63
C SER A 108 14.97 -8.03 17.04
N ALA A 109 14.82 -8.99 17.95
CA ALA A 109 15.38 -8.91 19.29
C ALA A 109 16.91 -8.97 19.23
N SER A 110 17.48 -9.87 18.42
CA SER A 110 18.92 -9.95 18.17
C SER A 110 19.44 -8.65 17.55
N PHE A 111 18.77 -8.15 16.53
CA PHE A 111 19.10 -6.85 15.92
C PHE A 111 19.10 -5.68 16.94
N LEU A 112 18.13 -5.66 17.86
CA LEU A 112 18.04 -4.63 18.88
C LEU A 112 19.24 -4.64 19.85
N VAL A 113 19.72 -5.84 20.18
CA VAL A 113 20.86 -6.03 21.10
C VAL A 113 22.18 -5.69 20.42
N PHE A 114 22.40 -6.15 19.20
CA PHE A 114 23.68 -6.06 18.50
C PHE A 114 23.80 -4.89 17.51
N GLY A 115 22.66 -4.40 16.99
CA GLY A 115 22.63 -3.34 15.99
C GLY A 115 22.79 -1.93 16.54
N PHE A 116 22.65 -1.73 17.86
CA PHE A 116 22.73 -0.41 18.48
C PHE A 116 23.57 -0.43 19.76
N SER A 117 24.36 0.61 19.97
CA SER A 117 25.08 0.80 21.21
C SER A 117 24.14 1.27 22.34
N PRO A 118 24.42 0.96 23.61
CA PRO A 118 23.60 1.43 24.74
C PRO A 118 23.50 2.95 24.87
N GLY A 119 24.48 3.70 24.29
CA GLY A 119 24.52 5.15 24.30
C GLY A 119 23.82 5.82 23.13
N ASP A 120 23.33 5.08 22.14
CA ASP A 120 22.66 5.64 20.98
C ASP A 120 21.29 6.21 21.38
N THR A 121 21.08 7.52 21.15
CA THR A 121 19.85 8.22 21.53
C THR A 121 19.28 9.07 20.39
N VAL A 122 17.98 9.28 20.41
CA VAL A 122 17.28 10.33 19.63
C VAL A 122 16.76 11.36 20.61
N GLY A 123 17.38 12.53 20.60
CA GLY A 123 17.21 13.50 21.68
C GLY A 123 17.65 12.89 23.01
N ILE A 124 16.73 12.71 23.96
CA ILE A 124 16.99 12.11 25.28
C ILE A 124 16.56 10.63 25.37
N VAL A 125 15.94 10.07 24.33
CA VAL A 125 15.36 8.73 24.38
C VAL A 125 16.33 7.73 23.74
N PRO A 126 16.67 6.61 24.43
CA PRO A 126 17.50 5.55 23.86
C PRO A 126 16.83 4.90 22.65
N ILE A 127 17.58 4.70 21.56
CA ILE A 127 17.07 4.07 20.33
C ILE A 127 16.52 2.67 20.60
N ARG A 128 17.17 1.89 21.45
CA ARG A 128 16.72 0.56 21.82
C ARG A 128 15.30 0.56 22.41
N LEU A 129 14.95 1.60 23.21
CA LEU A 129 13.60 1.72 23.79
C LEU A 129 12.57 2.06 22.71
N LEU A 130 12.92 2.91 21.74
CA LEU A 130 12.05 3.27 20.63
C LEU A 130 11.77 2.07 19.70
N LEU A 131 12.74 1.18 19.54
CA LEU A 131 12.66 0.03 18.65
C LEU A 131 12.14 -1.26 19.29
N VAL A 132 11.89 -1.25 20.62
CA VAL A 132 11.36 -2.44 21.33
C VAL A 132 10.03 -2.91 20.73
N ILE A 133 9.30 -2.02 20.05
CA ILE A 133 8.05 -2.35 19.36
C ILE A 133 8.24 -3.37 18.22
N LEU A 134 9.44 -3.48 17.61
CA LEU A 134 9.73 -4.44 16.56
C LEU A 134 9.58 -5.88 17.07
N PRO A 135 10.42 -6.36 17.99
CA PRO A 135 10.29 -7.73 18.49
C PRO A 135 8.96 -7.95 19.20
N LEU A 136 8.49 -6.97 20.00
CA LEU A 136 7.22 -7.07 20.70
C LEU A 136 6.03 -7.17 19.74
N GLY A 137 6.01 -6.37 18.68
CA GLY A 137 4.93 -6.35 17.71
C GLY A 137 4.84 -7.65 16.91
N TYR A 138 5.95 -8.18 16.42
CA TYR A 138 5.98 -9.49 15.77
C TYR A 138 5.54 -10.61 16.72
N PHE A 139 6.00 -10.58 17.96
CA PHE A 139 5.59 -11.53 18.99
C PHE A 139 4.07 -11.46 19.25
N LEU A 140 3.51 -10.26 19.39
CA LEU A 140 2.06 -10.08 19.56
C LEU A 140 1.27 -10.54 18.35
N MET A 141 1.75 -10.28 17.13
CA MET A 141 1.12 -10.79 15.91
C MET A 141 1.21 -12.32 15.83
N SER A 142 2.30 -12.92 16.26
CA SER A 142 2.46 -14.38 16.38
C SER A 142 1.39 -14.97 17.30
N ILE A 143 1.21 -14.44 18.50
CA ILE A 143 0.19 -14.93 19.46
C ILE A 143 -1.22 -14.69 18.93
N ARG A 144 -1.49 -13.56 18.29
CA ARG A 144 -2.83 -13.22 17.77
C ARG A 144 -3.28 -14.06 16.59
N ALA A 145 -2.37 -14.53 15.77
CA ALA A 145 -2.68 -15.52 14.73
C ALA A 145 -3.39 -16.76 15.30
N LEU A 146 -3.26 -16.99 16.59
CA LEU A 146 -3.76 -18.11 17.36
C LEU A 146 -5.13 -17.88 18.02
N TRP A 147 -5.51 -16.64 18.25
CA TRP A 147 -6.75 -16.29 18.97
C TRP A 147 -8.00 -16.28 18.08
N ARG A 148 -7.91 -16.84 16.88
CA ARG A 148 -9.07 -16.92 15.96
C ARG A 148 -10.17 -17.81 16.55
N PRO A 149 -11.46 -17.40 16.50
CA PRO A 149 -12.56 -18.05 17.21
C PRO A 149 -12.97 -19.44 16.68
N HIS A 150 -12.41 -19.94 15.59
CA HIS A 150 -12.80 -21.22 14.97
C HIS A 150 -11.74 -22.30 15.12
N HIS A 151 -11.97 -23.19 16.10
CA HIS A 151 -11.47 -24.57 16.19
C HIS A 151 -9.97 -24.81 16.14
N ARG A 152 -9.19 -24.50 17.22
CA ARG A 152 -7.83 -25.05 17.26
C ARG A 152 -7.40 -25.42 18.67
N PRO A 153 -6.87 -26.65 18.83
CA PRO A 153 -6.22 -27.04 20.06
C PRO A 153 -4.95 -26.21 20.29
N SER A 154 -4.63 -25.94 21.55
CA SER A 154 -3.43 -25.20 21.96
C SER A 154 -2.12 -25.81 21.44
N SER A 155 -2.14 -27.09 21.05
CA SER A 155 -1.00 -27.81 20.46
C SER A 155 -0.50 -27.24 19.14
N TRP A 156 -1.39 -26.73 18.28
CA TRP A 156 -1.00 -26.10 17.01
C TRP A 156 -0.29 -24.76 17.21
N ILE A 157 -0.61 -24.11 18.30
CA ILE A 157 0.01 -22.87 18.78
C ILE A 157 1.47 -23.15 19.16
N ALA A 158 1.65 -24.10 20.07
CA ALA A 158 2.97 -24.50 20.52
C ALA A 158 3.84 -24.92 19.32
N LEU A 159 3.27 -25.67 18.37
CA LEU A 159 3.97 -26.07 17.15
C LEU A 159 4.45 -24.85 16.34
N GLY A 160 3.58 -23.85 16.09
CA GLY A 160 3.96 -22.64 15.36
C GLY A 160 5.07 -21.84 16.06
N LEU A 161 5.00 -21.71 17.40
CA LEU A 161 6.04 -21.03 18.18
C LEU A 161 7.36 -21.81 18.14
N VAL A 162 7.33 -23.13 18.35
CA VAL A 162 8.53 -23.98 18.28
C VAL A 162 9.16 -23.91 16.90
N LEU A 163 8.36 -24.04 15.83
CA LEU A 163 8.87 -23.89 14.46
C LEU A 163 9.48 -22.51 14.23
N GLY A 164 8.88 -21.44 14.76
CA GLY A 164 9.42 -20.08 14.67
C GLY A 164 10.77 -19.93 15.37
N LEU A 165 10.94 -20.50 16.56
CA LEU A 165 12.24 -20.55 17.24
C LEU A 165 13.28 -21.37 16.45
N MET A 166 12.86 -22.48 15.86
CA MET A 166 13.73 -23.29 14.99
C MET A 166 14.13 -22.53 13.72
N LEU A 167 13.20 -21.78 13.11
CA LEU A 167 13.47 -20.95 11.93
C LEU A 167 14.43 -19.79 12.22
N SER A 168 14.49 -19.30 13.44
CA SER A 168 15.37 -18.22 13.89
C SER A 168 16.55 -18.70 14.75
N TRP A 169 16.91 -19.97 14.64
CA TRP A 169 17.95 -20.57 15.47
C TRP A 169 19.25 -19.75 15.56
N PRO A 170 19.84 -19.23 14.46
CA PRO A 170 21.03 -18.38 14.53
C PRO A 170 20.82 -17.12 15.39
N ALA A 171 19.71 -16.41 15.19
CA ALA A 171 19.40 -15.22 15.97
C ALA A 171 19.15 -15.55 17.46
N LEU A 172 18.55 -16.70 17.75
CA LEU A 172 18.36 -17.18 19.11
C LEU A 172 19.70 -17.49 19.80
N VAL A 173 20.63 -18.16 19.10
CA VAL A 173 21.98 -18.44 19.61
C VAL A 173 22.74 -17.14 19.88
N ASN A 174 22.64 -16.16 18.98
CA ASN A 174 23.21 -14.83 19.20
C ASN A 174 22.63 -14.15 20.45
N LEU A 175 21.31 -14.16 20.64
CA LEU A 175 20.68 -13.61 21.86
C LEU A 175 21.14 -14.33 23.13
N LEU A 176 21.22 -15.66 23.10
CA LEU A 176 21.70 -16.43 24.23
C LEU A 176 23.15 -16.10 24.56
N SER A 177 24.01 -15.87 23.55
CA SER A 177 25.42 -15.48 23.78
C SER A 177 25.55 -14.09 24.43
N ALA A 178 24.59 -13.19 24.19
CA ALA A 178 24.56 -11.88 24.85
C ALA A 178 24.15 -11.94 26.33
N ILE A 179 23.31 -12.95 26.68
CA ILE A 179 22.79 -13.13 28.05
C ILE A 179 23.72 -14.01 28.89
N PHE A 180 24.24 -15.08 28.29
CA PHE A 180 25.07 -16.09 28.98
C PHE A 180 26.50 -15.99 28.46
N VAL A 181 27.38 -15.47 29.30
CA VAL A 181 28.84 -15.45 29.04
C VAL A 181 29.38 -16.89 29.08
N GLY A 182 29.99 -17.37 27.99
CA GLY A 182 30.57 -18.73 27.93
C GLY A 182 29.61 -19.83 27.44
N LEU A 183 28.73 -19.49 26.50
CA LEU A 183 27.90 -20.51 25.83
C LEU A 183 28.78 -21.66 25.26
N PRO A 184 28.42 -22.94 25.40
CA PRO A 184 29.19 -24.03 24.82
C PRO A 184 29.36 -23.92 23.31
N SER A 185 30.54 -24.29 22.79
CA SER A 185 30.87 -24.21 21.34
C SER A 185 29.88 -24.96 20.45
N GLY A 186 29.28 -26.04 20.94
CA GLY A 186 28.26 -26.83 20.25
C GLY A 186 27.02 -26.04 19.81
N PHE A 187 26.68 -24.94 20.51
CA PHE A 187 25.61 -24.02 20.02
C PHE A 187 26.01 -23.31 18.76
N PHE A 188 27.23 -22.82 18.67
CA PHE A 188 27.72 -22.14 17.47
C PHE A 188 27.93 -23.11 16.31
N GLU A 189 28.38 -24.33 16.57
CA GLU A 189 28.49 -25.40 15.57
C GLU A 189 27.10 -25.78 15.02
N SER A 190 26.08 -25.84 15.90
CA SER A 190 24.69 -26.14 15.49
C SER A 190 24.14 -25.11 14.51
N VAL A 191 24.58 -23.85 14.55
CA VAL A 191 24.22 -22.80 13.57
C VAL A 191 24.74 -23.17 12.17
N GLY A 192 25.95 -23.72 12.06
CA GLY A 192 26.49 -24.19 10.79
C GLY A 192 25.67 -25.33 10.19
N TYR A 193 25.28 -26.32 11.02
CA TYR A 193 24.37 -27.39 10.57
C TYR A 193 23.01 -26.85 10.15
N TRP A 194 22.47 -25.86 10.85
CA TRP A 194 21.20 -25.23 10.53
C TRP A 194 21.25 -24.57 9.14
N TYR A 195 22.29 -23.79 8.80
CA TYR A 195 22.46 -23.21 7.48
C TYR A 195 22.54 -24.27 6.39
N ASN A 196 23.30 -25.34 6.59
CA ASN A 196 23.41 -26.44 5.64
C ASN A 196 22.06 -27.10 5.32
N VAL A 197 21.20 -27.28 6.32
CA VAL A 197 19.84 -27.79 6.12
C VAL A 197 19.01 -26.82 5.26
N PHE A 198 19.13 -25.52 5.50
CA PHE A 198 18.35 -24.52 4.76
C PHE A 198 18.79 -24.32 3.30
N ILE A 199 20.01 -24.70 2.92
CA ILE A 199 20.43 -24.73 1.50
C ILE A 199 19.45 -25.56 0.66
N TRP A 200 19.00 -26.69 1.20
CA TRP A 200 18.07 -27.62 0.52
C TRP A 200 16.60 -27.27 0.78
N LEU A 201 16.26 -26.89 2.00
CA LEU A 201 14.86 -26.63 2.39
C LEU A 201 14.30 -25.33 1.85
N ARG A 202 15.09 -24.33 1.50
CA ARG A 202 14.59 -23.00 1.08
C ARG A 202 13.61 -23.07 -0.08
N TRP A 203 13.90 -23.84 -1.13
CA TRP A 203 13.08 -23.90 -2.32
C TRP A 203 11.71 -24.58 -2.09
N PRO A 204 11.65 -25.77 -1.46
CA PRO A 204 10.37 -26.38 -1.06
C PRO A 204 9.52 -25.47 -0.14
N LEU A 205 10.15 -24.80 0.82
CA LEU A 205 9.44 -23.91 1.74
C LEU A 205 8.89 -22.67 1.04
N ILE A 206 9.64 -22.07 0.14
CA ILE A 206 9.19 -20.95 -0.69
C ILE A 206 8.00 -21.40 -1.57
N LEU A 207 8.08 -22.55 -2.20
CA LEU A 207 6.97 -23.10 -2.99
C LEU A 207 5.71 -23.28 -2.14
N ILE A 208 5.85 -23.82 -0.93
CA ILE A 208 4.73 -23.96 0.01
C ILE A 208 4.14 -22.59 0.37
N LEU A 209 4.97 -21.59 0.64
CA LEU A 209 4.50 -20.22 0.91
C LEU A 209 3.71 -19.64 -0.27
N LEU A 210 4.20 -19.80 -1.49
CA LEU A 210 3.52 -19.34 -2.71
C LEU A 210 2.15 -20.02 -2.87
N LEU A 211 2.09 -21.35 -2.71
CA LEU A 211 0.85 -22.11 -2.80
C LEU A 211 -0.16 -21.71 -1.70
N LEU A 212 0.31 -21.48 -0.48
CA LEU A 212 -0.54 -21.02 0.62
C LEU A 212 -1.02 -19.58 0.40
N THR A 213 -0.23 -18.72 -0.26
CA THR A 213 -0.63 -17.35 -0.59
C THR A 213 -1.76 -17.33 -1.59
N MET A 214 -1.73 -18.20 -2.60
CA MET A 214 -2.87 -18.40 -3.52
C MET A 214 -4.14 -18.88 -2.81
N ARG A 215 -4.01 -19.45 -1.61
CA ARG A 215 -5.11 -19.91 -0.75
C ARG A 215 -5.42 -18.96 0.40
N GLY A 216 -4.89 -17.71 0.34
CA GLY A 216 -5.22 -16.62 1.28
C GLY A 216 -4.29 -16.48 2.48
N LEU A 217 -3.03 -16.93 2.40
CA LEU A 217 -1.99 -16.52 3.34
C LEU A 217 -1.72 -15.02 3.18
N PRO A 218 -1.50 -14.25 4.27
CA PRO A 218 -1.15 -12.83 4.16
C PRO A 218 0.12 -12.58 3.32
N ILE A 219 0.08 -11.58 2.44
CA ILE A 219 1.18 -11.25 1.51
C ILE A 219 2.47 -10.91 2.27
N TYR A 220 2.38 -10.19 3.40
CA TYR A 220 3.58 -9.85 4.19
C TYR A 220 4.30 -11.09 4.73
N ILE A 221 3.58 -12.18 5.06
CA ILE A 221 4.16 -13.46 5.48
C ILE A 221 4.87 -14.15 4.31
N MET A 222 4.28 -14.10 3.13
CA MET A 222 4.91 -14.65 1.92
C MET A 222 6.22 -13.93 1.62
N LEU A 223 6.21 -12.59 1.59
CA LEU A 223 7.42 -11.81 1.30
C LEU A 223 8.49 -11.99 2.38
N GLY A 224 8.11 -11.83 3.64
CA GLY A 224 9.04 -11.98 4.77
C GLY A 224 9.57 -13.40 4.93
N GLY A 225 8.70 -14.42 4.83
CA GLY A 225 9.10 -15.82 4.89
C GLY A 225 10.01 -16.23 3.74
N THR A 226 9.74 -15.74 2.52
CA THR A 226 10.63 -15.95 1.36
C THR A 226 11.99 -15.31 1.61
N ALA A 227 12.04 -14.07 2.08
CA ALA A 227 13.30 -13.41 2.43
C ALA A 227 14.05 -14.20 3.51
N LEU A 228 13.37 -14.61 4.57
CA LEU A 228 13.95 -15.41 5.66
C LEU A 228 14.58 -16.70 5.13
N PHE A 229 13.88 -17.46 4.28
CA PHE A 229 14.39 -18.73 3.74
C PHE A 229 15.55 -18.52 2.75
N LEU A 230 15.51 -17.46 1.96
CA LEU A 230 16.60 -17.12 1.04
C LEU A 230 17.88 -16.74 1.80
N PHE A 231 17.77 -15.87 2.83
CA PHE A 231 18.90 -15.53 3.68
C PHE A 231 19.46 -16.75 4.41
N SER A 232 18.58 -17.57 4.99
CA SER A 232 18.96 -18.80 5.66
C SER A 232 19.73 -19.76 4.74
N GLY A 233 19.30 -19.91 3.49
CA GLY A 233 19.96 -20.78 2.52
C GLY A 233 21.21 -20.18 1.85
N ALA A 234 21.51 -18.92 2.10
CA ALA A 234 22.68 -18.21 1.59
C ALA A 234 23.71 -17.89 2.69
N TRP A 235 23.60 -18.46 3.88
CA TRP A 235 24.44 -18.16 5.05
C TRP A 235 24.37 -16.69 5.50
N GLY A 236 23.26 -16.01 5.17
CA GLY A 236 23.04 -14.62 5.52
C GLY A 236 22.62 -14.43 6.97
N ALA A 237 23.08 -13.37 7.61
CA ALA A 237 22.66 -13.00 8.95
C ALA A 237 21.16 -12.62 8.97
N LEU A 238 20.36 -13.29 9.81
CA LEU A 238 18.91 -13.02 9.90
C LEU A 238 18.60 -11.63 10.41
N GLU A 239 19.51 -11.03 11.16
CA GLU A 239 19.45 -9.65 11.67
C GLU A 239 19.44 -8.59 10.56
N SER A 240 19.93 -8.94 9.35
CA SER A 240 19.86 -8.06 8.18
C SER A 240 18.42 -7.76 7.77
N LEU A 241 17.48 -8.68 7.99
CA LEU A 241 16.08 -8.47 7.65
C LEU A 241 15.42 -7.36 8.50
N PRO A 242 15.42 -7.40 9.85
CA PRO A 242 14.91 -6.30 10.65
C PRO A 242 15.72 -5.00 10.49
N ASN A 243 17.01 -5.06 10.15
CA ASN A 243 17.79 -3.88 9.79
C ASN A 243 17.23 -3.20 8.53
N GLU A 244 16.93 -3.96 7.47
CA GLU A 244 16.33 -3.40 6.26
C GLU A 244 14.89 -2.89 6.49
N VAL A 245 14.14 -3.54 7.36
CA VAL A 245 12.84 -3.02 7.83
C VAL A 245 13.01 -1.67 8.53
N TYR A 246 13.99 -1.55 9.42
CA TYR A 246 14.32 -0.30 10.10
C TYR A 246 14.74 0.78 9.11
N ASN A 247 15.68 0.49 8.20
CA ASN A 247 16.16 1.43 7.19
C ASN A 247 15.03 1.96 6.30
N LEU A 248 14.09 1.09 5.91
CA LEU A 248 12.93 1.52 5.14
C LEU A 248 12.03 2.45 5.96
N LEU A 249 11.61 2.02 7.15
CA LEU A 249 10.60 2.73 7.94
C LEU A 249 11.12 4.05 8.54
N THR A 250 12.43 4.19 8.67
CA THR A 250 13.10 5.46 9.02
C THR A 250 13.39 6.34 7.81
N GLY A 251 12.95 5.94 6.61
CA GLY A 251 13.07 6.75 5.40
C GLY A 251 12.23 8.02 5.45
N ASN A 252 12.82 9.14 5.02
CA ASN A 252 12.24 10.48 5.14
C ASN A 252 10.85 10.66 4.51
N ALA A 253 10.46 9.85 3.53
CA ALA A 253 9.16 9.97 2.87
C ALA A 253 8.09 9.00 3.43
N ILE A 254 8.47 8.02 4.23
CA ILE A 254 7.55 6.98 4.73
C ILE A 254 6.42 7.55 5.61
N PRO A 255 6.61 8.60 6.42
CA PRO A 255 5.52 9.22 7.17
C PRO A 255 4.35 9.72 6.30
N THR A 256 4.57 9.93 5.00
CA THR A 256 3.50 10.33 4.07
C THR A 256 2.41 9.26 3.94
N ILE A 257 2.77 7.97 4.06
CA ILE A 257 1.85 6.85 3.88
C ILE A 257 0.71 6.89 4.90
N PRO A 258 0.98 6.85 6.23
CA PRO A 258 -0.08 6.93 7.22
C PRO A 258 -0.86 8.25 7.14
N LEU A 259 -0.19 9.38 6.86
CA LEU A 259 -0.83 10.69 6.80
C LEU A 259 -1.80 10.81 5.62
N PHE A 260 -1.40 10.49 4.40
CA PHE A 260 -2.32 10.54 3.26
C PHE A 260 -3.42 9.47 3.37
N THR A 261 -3.10 8.28 3.88
CA THR A 261 -4.11 7.25 4.09
C THR A 261 -5.21 7.71 5.05
N ILE A 262 -4.83 8.30 6.20
CA ILE A 262 -5.82 8.81 7.16
C ILE A 262 -6.62 9.99 6.58
N THR A 263 -5.98 10.87 5.77
CA THR A 263 -6.67 11.92 5.02
C THR A 263 -7.75 11.33 4.11
N GLY A 264 -7.39 10.29 3.35
CA GLY A 264 -8.33 9.59 2.48
C GLY A 264 -9.51 8.98 3.24
N TYR A 265 -9.27 8.38 4.41
CA TYR A 265 -10.35 7.85 5.26
C TYR A 265 -11.22 8.95 5.88
N LEU A 266 -10.66 10.07 6.31
CA LEU A 266 -11.43 11.23 6.77
C LEU A 266 -12.37 11.76 5.69
N LEU A 267 -11.90 11.86 4.45
CA LEU A 267 -12.70 12.28 3.31
C LEU A 267 -13.79 11.26 2.93
N SER A 268 -13.47 9.95 2.97
CA SER A 268 -14.38 8.89 2.53
C SER A 268 -15.45 8.53 3.56
N GLU A 269 -15.10 8.50 4.87
CA GLU A 269 -16.03 8.21 5.95
C GLU A 269 -16.88 9.42 6.35
N GLY A 270 -16.41 10.63 6.00
CA GLY A 270 -17.14 11.88 6.14
C GLY A 270 -18.17 12.09 5.04
N SER A 271 -18.75 13.29 4.99
CA SER A 271 -19.71 13.67 3.96
C SER A 271 -19.07 14.27 2.70
N SER A 272 -17.73 14.38 2.65
CA SER A 272 -16.98 14.94 1.51
C SER A 272 -17.25 14.21 0.20
N GLY A 273 -17.32 12.86 0.23
CA GLY A 273 -17.66 12.06 -0.93
C GLY A 273 -19.00 12.43 -1.56
N LYS A 274 -20.03 12.54 -0.75
CA LYS A 274 -21.39 12.91 -1.21
C LYS A 274 -21.41 14.34 -1.79
N ARG A 275 -20.70 15.28 -1.14
CA ARG A 275 -20.61 16.68 -1.61
C ARG A 275 -19.89 16.78 -2.96
N LEU A 276 -18.75 16.12 -3.10
CA LEU A 276 -17.97 16.12 -4.34
C LEU A 276 -18.74 15.47 -5.49
N VAL A 277 -19.39 14.33 -5.26
CA VAL A 277 -20.27 13.71 -6.28
C VAL A 277 -21.40 14.65 -6.68
N ARG A 278 -22.05 15.35 -5.71
CA ARG A 278 -23.07 16.36 -6.00
C ARG A 278 -22.51 17.53 -6.83
N PHE A 279 -21.31 18.00 -6.48
CA PHE A 279 -20.64 19.08 -7.25
C PHE A 279 -20.33 18.63 -8.68
N PHE A 280 -19.64 17.48 -8.86
CA PHE A 280 -19.31 16.98 -10.19
C PHE A 280 -20.58 16.71 -11.01
N ARG A 281 -21.65 16.22 -10.40
CA ARG A 281 -22.95 16.04 -11.05
C ARG A 281 -23.55 17.37 -11.52
N ALA A 282 -23.53 18.39 -10.68
CA ALA A 282 -24.03 19.72 -11.05
C ALA A 282 -23.16 20.40 -12.11
N ALA A 283 -21.83 20.16 -12.10
CA ALA A 283 -20.87 20.74 -13.04
C ALA A 283 -20.87 20.05 -14.42
N LEU A 284 -20.98 18.73 -14.46
CA LEU A 284 -20.74 17.91 -15.65
C LEU A 284 -21.96 17.09 -16.10
N GLY A 285 -22.99 16.95 -15.24
CA GLY A 285 -24.14 16.08 -15.51
C GLY A 285 -25.00 16.49 -16.71
N TRP A 286 -24.93 17.74 -17.14
CA TRP A 286 -25.61 18.27 -18.31
C TRP A 286 -24.94 17.91 -19.64
N LEU A 287 -23.68 17.46 -19.61
CA LEU A 287 -22.96 16.99 -20.79
C LEU A 287 -23.50 15.63 -21.25
N PRO A 288 -23.46 15.33 -22.57
CA PRO A 288 -23.73 13.97 -23.04
C PRO A 288 -22.80 12.98 -22.35
N GLY A 289 -23.38 12.01 -21.62
CA GLY A 289 -22.54 11.09 -20.85
C GLY A 289 -21.91 11.65 -19.57
N GLY A 290 -22.30 12.83 -19.14
CA GLY A 290 -21.72 13.54 -17.99
C GLY A 290 -21.69 12.72 -16.71
N PHE A 291 -22.66 11.85 -16.46
CA PHE A 291 -22.64 10.96 -15.28
C PHE A 291 -21.48 9.96 -15.28
N ALA A 292 -21.04 9.47 -16.46
CA ALA A 292 -19.86 8.62 -16.56
C ALA A 292 -18.58 9.45 -16.31
N VAL A 293 -18.50 10.66 -16.86
CA VAL A 293 -17.38 11.59 -16.59
C VAL A 293 -17.29 11.88 -15.08
N VAL A 294 -18.44 12.17 -14.44
CA VAL A 294 -18.51 12.37 -12.98
C VAL A 294 -17.97 11.17 -12.21
N ALA A 295 -18.36 9.97 -12.59
CA ALA A 295 -17.89 8.76 -11.91
C ALA A 295 -16.36 8.57 -12.05
N VAL A 296 -15.81 8.77 -13.25
CA VAL A 296 -14.37 8.64 -13.51
C VAL A 296 -13.58 9.69 -12.75
N VAL A 297 -14.00 10.98 -12.83
CA VAL A 297 -13.32 12.10 -12.14
C VAL A 297 -13.41 11.94 -10.62
N ALA A 298 -14.55 11.53 -10.09
CA ALA A 298 -14.70 11.28 -8.66
C ALA A 298 -13.79 10.13 -8.21
N CYS A 299 -13.72 9.01 -8.94
CA CYS A 299 -12.80 7.92 -8.64
C CYS A 299 -11.35 8.41 -8.68
N ALA A 300 -10.94 9.13 -9.72
CA ALA A 300 -9.58 9.67 -9.84
C ALA A 300 -9.23 10.57 -8.65
N PHE A 301 -10.11 11.51 -8.30
CA PHE A 301 -9.92 12.43 -7.18
C PHE A 301 -9.73 11.68 -5.86
N PHE A 302 -10.62 10.74 -5.52
CA PHE A 302 -10.51 10.00 -4.26
C PHE A 302 -9.30 9.10 -4.21
N THR A 303 -8.97 8.40 -5.30
CA THR A 303 -7.82 7.50 -5.34
C THR A 303 -6.51 8.25 -5.20
N THR A 304 -6.42 9.48 -5.71
CA THR A 304 -5.24 10.35 -5.52
C THR A 304 -4.91 10.55 -4.04
N PHE A 305 -5.91 10.79 -3.19
CA PHE A 305 -5.69 11.01 -1.76
C PHE A 305 -5.61 9.73 -0.94
N THR A 306 -6.40 8.71 -1.30
CA THR A 306 -6.35 7.43 -0.57
C THR A 306 -5.08 6.64 -0.87
N GLY A 307 -4.45 6.89 -2.02
CA GLY A 307 -3.31 6.13 -2.50
C GLY A 307 -3.61 4.64 -2.79
N ALA A 308 -4.86 4.23 -2.64
CA ALA A 308 -5.27 2.84 -2.79
C ALA A 308 -6.58 2.74 -3.57
N SER A 309 -6.53 2.14 -4.74
CA SER A 309 -7.69 1.93 -5.63
C SER A 309 -8.85 1.21 -4.94
N GLY A 310 -8.50 0.27 -4.08
CA GLY A 310 -9.46 -0.53 -3.33
C GLY A 310 -10.34 0.29 -2.38
N VAL A 311 -9.77 1.26 -1.69
CA VAL A 311 -10.52 2.15 -0.78
C VAL A 311 -11.56 2.93 -1.56
N THR A 312 -11.22 3.44 -2.73
CA THR A 312 -12.15 4.18 -3.60
C THR A 312 -13.30 3.29 -4.08
N ILE A 313 -13.03 2.06 -4.51
CA ILE A 313 -14.06 1.11 -4.96
C ILE A 313 -14.99 0.75 -3.81
N LEU A 314 -14.47 0.46 -2.63
CA LEU A 314 -15.25 0.09 -1.45
C LEU A 314 -16.10 1.26 -0.94
N ALA A 315 -15.54 2.48 -0.88
CA ALA A 315 -16.21 3.63 -0.30
C ALA A 315 -17.24 4.28 -1.25
N LEU A 316 -16.90 4.41 -2.53
CA LEU A 316 -17.70 5.14 -3.51
C LEU A 316 -18.34 4.28 -4.59
N GLY A 317 -17.85 3.05 -4.79
CA GLY A 317 -18.29 2.19 -5.89
C GLY A 317 -19.79 1.96 -5.90
N GLY A 318 -20.39 1.64 -4.77
CA GLY A 318 -21.83 1.45 -4.64
C GLY A 318 -22.63 2.73 -4.96
N LEU A 319 -22.21 3.87 -4.43
CA LEU A 319 -22.84 5.17 -4.66
C LEU A 319 -22.75 5.59 -6.14
N LEU A 320 -21.59 5.48 -6.75
CA LEU A 320 -21.40 5.87 -8.15
C LEU A 320 -22.13 4.92 -9.11
N ALA A 321 -22.19 3.62 -8.79
CA ALA A 321 -22.96 2.66 -9.56
C ALA A 321 -24.46 2.96 -9.53
N SER A 322 -25.02 3.32 -8.37
CA SER A 322 -26.44 3.71 -8.27
C SER A 322 -26.71 4.97 -9.10
N VAL A 323 -25.86 6.00 -9.00
CA VAL A 323 -25.99 7.24 -9.78
C VAL A 323 -25.97 6.96 -11.29
N LEU A 324 -25.07 6.09 -11.77
CA LEU A 324 -25.01 5.71 -13.19
C LEU A 324 -26.25 4.93 -13.63
N VAL A 325 -26.72 3.98 -12.84
CA VAL A 325 -27.90 3.16 -13.19
C VAL A 325 -29.19 3.98 -13.10
N GLU A 326 -29.35 4.82 -12.09
CA GLU A 326 -30.50 5.71 -11.92
C GLU A 326 -30.65 6.74 -13.06
N SER A 327 -29.53 7.12 -13.68
CA SER A 327 -29.55 7.98 -14.88
C SER A 327 -30.28 7.35 -16.06
N LYS A 328 -30.59 6.04 -16.03
CA LYS A 328 -31.19 5.23 -17.11
C LYS A 328 -30.37 5.16 -18.42
N HIS A 329 -29.20 5.77 -18.46
CA HIS A 329 -28.33 5.82 -19.64
C HIS A 329 -27.36 4.63 -19.69
N TYR A 330 -27.08 4.01 -18.51
CA TYR A 330 -26.09 2.97 -18.37
C TYR A 330 -26.70 1.71 -17.72
N GLY A 331 -26.46 0.56 -18.32
CA GLY A 331 -26.82 -0.71 -17.71
C GLY A 331 -25.89 -1.07 -16.55
N LYS A 332 -26.35 -1.91 -15.61
CA LYS A 332 -25.60 -2.34 -14.43
C LYS A 332 -24.18 -2.85 -14.76
N ASN A 333 -24.04 -3.64 -15.83
CA ASN A 333 -22.76 -4.23 -16.22
C ASN A 333 -21.74 -3.17 -16.66
N PHE A 334 -22.16 -2.20 -17.47
CA PHE A 334 -21.32 -1.09 -17.90
C PHE A 334 -20.90 -0.22 -16.72
N SER A 335 -21.84 0.13 -15.84
CA SER A 335 -21.58 0.97 -14.66
C SER A 335 -20.54 0.33 -13.73
N ARG A 336 -20.69 -0.97 -13.44
CA ARG A 336 -19.73 -1.70 -12.59
C ARG A 336 -18.36 -1.81 -13.26
N GLY A 337 -18.30 -2.14 -14.55
CA GLY A 337 -17.06 -2.20 -15.32
C GLY A 337 -16.32 -0.85 -15.33
N LEU A 338 -17.04 0.25 -15.61
CA LEU A 338 -16.47 1.60 -15.61
C LEU A 338 -15.87 1.96 -14.24
N ILE A 339 -16.62 1.76 -13.15
CA ILE A 339 -16.17 2.12 -11.81
C ILE A 339 -14.96 1.27 -11.39
N THR A 340 -15.01 -0.04 -11.65
CA THR A 340 -13.88 -0.93 -11.35
C THR A 340 -12.61 -0.50 -12.09
N SER A 341 -12.73 -0.13 -13.36
CA SER A 341 -11.61 0.33 -14.18
C SER A 341 -11.12 1.72 -13.80
N SER A 342 -12.02 2.60 -13.33
CA SER A 342 -11.66 3.96 -12.92
C SER A 342 -11.03 4.01 -11.52
N GLY A 343 -11.17 2.97 -10.71
CA GLY A 343 -10.73 2.95 -9.32
C GLY A 343 -9.23 3.17 -9.13
N SER A 344 -8.39 2.85 -10.10
CA SER A 344 -6.93 3.01 -10.02
C SER A 344 -6.37 4.24 -10.75
N VAL A 345 -7.17 4.94 -11.55
CA VAL A 345 -6.66 6.06 -12.39
C VAL A 345 -6.03 7.18 -11.56
N GLY A 346 -6.54 7.42 -10.36
CA GLY A 346 -6.01 8.44 -9.45
C GLY A 346 -4.58 8.17 -8.95
N LEU A 347 -4.06 6.96 -9.11
CA LEU A 347 -2.70 6.61 -8.67
C LEU A 347 -1.59 7.33 -9.47
N LEU A 348 -1.90 7.90 -10.64
CA LEU A 348 -0.97 8.70 -11.45
C LEU A 348 -1.08 10.22 -11.18
N PHE A 349 -2.01 10.67 -10.36
CA PHE A 349 -2.14 12.09 -10.05
C PHE A 349 -1.43 12.45 -8.73
N PRO A 350 -0.75 13.61 -8.67
CA PRO A 350 -0.20 14.11 -7.41
C PRO A 350 -1.34 14.48 -6.43
N PRO A 351 -1.18 14.20 -5.14
CA PRO A 351 -0.02 13.62 -4.46
C PRO A 351 -0.15 12.11 -4.15
N ALA A 352 -0.43 11.27 -5.16
CA ALA A 352 -0.65 9.84 -4.93
C ALA A 352 0.59 9.14 -4.35
N LEU A 353 0.36 8.29 -3.35
CA LEU A 353 1.41 7.56 -2.63
C LEU A 353 2.29 6.68 -3.53
N PRO A 354 1.78 5.94 -4.53
CA PRO A 354 2.62 5.11 -5.38
C PRO A 354 3.66 5.90 -6.17
N ILE A 355 3.32 7.11 -6.62
CA ILE A 355 4.27 8.00 -7.30
C ILE A 355 5.40 8.39 -6.34
N ILE A 356 5.06 8.76 -5.11
CA ILE A 356 6.04 9.12 -4.08
C ILE A 356 6.95 7.93 -3.79
N MET A 357 6.37 6.75 -3.57
CA MET A 357 7.13 5.53 -3.26
C MET A 357 8.07 5.12 -4.40
N TYR A 358 7.60 5.19 -5.65
CA TYR A 358 8.46 4.89 -6.79
C TYR A 358 9.61 5.90 -6.90
N GLY A 359 9.34 7.20 -6.74
CA GLY A 359 10.35 8.24 -6.74
C GLY A 359 11.43 8.02 -5.69
N VAL A 360 11.04 7.66 -4.47
CA VAL A 360 11.97 7.33 -3.37
C VAL A 360 12.78 6.07 -3.67
N THR A 361 12.13 4.99 -4.13
CA THR A 361 12.80 3.72 -4.44
C THR A 361 13.79 3.86 -5.60
N ALA A 362 13.42 4.61 -6.62
CA ALA A 362 14.24 4.85 -7.81
C ALA A 362 15.21 6.03 -7.66
N GLN A 363 15.24 6.70 -6.50
CA GLN A 363 16.07 7.90 -6.24
C GLN A 363 15.81 9.03 -7.27
N ILE A 364 14.56 9.20 -7.67
CA ILE A 364 14.10 10.22 -8.62
C ILE A 364 13.38 11.33 -7.88
N SER A 365 13.49 12.57 -8.37
CA SER A 365 12.74 13.71 -7.85
C SER A 365 11.23 13.42 -7.83
N ILE A 366 10.61 13.49 -6.65
CA ILE A 366 9.16 13.31 -6.49
C ILE A 366 8.40 14.37 -7.28
N LYS A 367 8.95 15.59 -7.38
CA LYS A 367 8.37 16.68 -8.19
C LYS A 367 8.29 16.27 -9.66
N ASP A 368 9.37 15.70 -10.20
CA ASP A 368 9.42 15.28 -11.61
C ASP A 368 8.49 14.08 -11.85
N MET A 369 8.40 13.17 -10.90
CA MET A 369 7.43 12.08 -10.95
C MET A 369 5.97 12.58 -10.94
N PHE A 370 5.66 13.61 -10.16
CA PHE A 370 4.35 14.25 -10.15
C PHE A 370 4.01 14.89 -11.50
N LEU A 371 4.96 15.63 -12.08
CA LEU A 371 4.78 16.24 -13.40
C LEU A 371 4.64 15.17 -14.49
N GLY A 372 5.46 14.13 -14.44
CA GLY A 372 5.42 13.03 -15.38
C GLY A 372 4.11 12.22 -15.37
N GLY A 373 3.44 12.15 -14.23
CA GLY A 373 2.16 11.43 -14.07
C GLY A 373 0.93 12.20 -14.56
N LEU A 374 0.98 13.53 -14.64
CA LEU A 374 -0.19 14.36 -14.93
C LEU A 374 -0.82 14.07 -16.31
N LEU A 375 -0.05 14.16 -17.38
CA LEU A 375 -0.58 13.94 -18.74
C LEU A 375 -1.06 12.50 -18.96
N PRO A 376 -0.31 11.44 -18.55
CA PRO A 376 -0.81 10.07 -18.58
C PRO A 376 -2.09 9.88 -17.78
N GLY A 377 -2.17 10.44 -16.58
CA GLY A 377 -3.38 10.38 -15.75
C GLY A 377 -4.58 11.05 -16.43
N ILE A 378 -4.40 12.25 -17.00
CA ILE A 378 -5.44 12.96 -17.78
C ILE A 378 -5.86 12.11 -18.98
N LEU A 379 -4.91 11.51 -19.71
CA LEU A 379 -5.21 10.66 -20.85
C LEU A 379 -6.08 9.45 -20.45
N LEU A 380 -5.80 8.80 -19.33
CA LEU A 380 -6.61 7.69 -18.80
C LEU A 380 -8.03 8.16 -18.40
N VAL A 381 -8.15 9.31 -17.72
CA VAL A 381 -9.45 9.92 -17.36
C VAL A 381 -10.26 10.22 -18.61
N LEU A 382 -9.65 10.88 -19.62
CA LEU A 382 -10.31 11.19 -20.87
C LEU A 382 -10.76 9.94 -21.62
N THR A 383 -9.93 8.90 -21.63
CA THR A 383 -10.23 7.62 -22.29
C THR A 383 -11.43 6.94 -21.68
N LEU A 384 -11.46 6.76 -20.35
CA LEU A 384 -12.60 6.12 -19.67
C LEU A 384 -13.86 6.99 -19.76
N SER A 385 -13.71 8.30 -19.65
CA SER A 385 -14.82 9.25 -19.80
C SER A 385 -15.41 9.20 -21.22
N SER A 386 -14.58 9.13 -22.26
CA SER A 386 -15.03 9.04 -23.65
C SER A 386 -15.82 7.75 -23.93
N MET A 387 -15.43 6.63 -23.33
CA MET A 387 -16.21 5.39 -23.42
C MET A 387 -17.62 5.57 -22.84
N GLY A 388 -17.74 6.28 -21.71
CA GLY A 388 -19.01 6.64 -21.11
C GLY A 388 -19.84 7.57 -22.00
N VAL A 389 -19.21 8.61 -22.56
CA VAL A 389 -19.84 9.57 -23.49
C VAL A 389 -20.34 8.86 -24.75
N ILE A 390 -19.51 8.05 -25.39
CA ILE A 390 -19.88 7.30 -26.59
C ILE A 390 -21.09 6.37 -26.30
N ARG A 391 -21.11 5.72 -25.14
CA ARG A 391 -22.22 4.88 -24.74
C ARG A 391 -23.51 5.66 -24.54
N ALA A 392 -23.44 6.83 -23.90
CA ALA A 392 -24.59 7.70 -23.69
C ALA A 392 -25.17 8.23 -25.01
N ILE A 393 -24.31 8.67 -25.95
CA ILE A 393 -24.74 9.13 -27.26
C ILE A 393 -25.44 8.01 -28.04
N ARG A 394 -24.87 6.79 -28.03
CA ARG A 394 -25.48 5.63 -28.70
C ARG A 394 -26.84 5.24 -28.11
N ASN A 395 -27.02 5.44 -26.82
CA ASN A 395 -28.29 5.15 -26.14
C ASN A 395 -29.30 6.32 -26.24
N ARG A 396 -29.00 7.39 -27.00
CA ARG A 396 -29.85 8.60 -27.16
C ARG A 396 -30.29 9.17 -25.82
N SER A 397 -29.33 9.33 -24.91
CA SER A 397 -29.55 9.80 -23.55
C SER A 397 -30.19 11.19 -23.53
N GLU A 398 -31.25 11.38 -22.75
CA GLU A 398 -31.82 12.69 -22.51
C GLU A 398 -30.83 13.57 -21.73
N LEU A 399 -30.60 14.78 -22.25
CA LEU A 399 -29.70 15.74 -21.62
C LEU A 399 -30.41 16.42 -20.43
N THR A 400 -29.76 16.37 -19.27
CA THR A 400 -30.22 17.20 -18.14
C THR A 400 -29.84 18.65 -18.38
N ARG A 401 -30.71 19.61 -18.05
CA ARG A 401 -30.39 21.04 -18.19
C ARG A 401 -29.41 21.48 -17.12
N PHE A 402 -28.46 22.36 -17.50
CA PHE A 402 -27.59 22.99 -16.52
C PHE A 402 -28.38 23.98 -15.66
N VAL A 403 -28.36 23.75 -14.33
CA VAL A 403 -29.05 24.60 -13.35
C VAL A 403 -27.99 25.38 -12.55
N SER A 404 -27.78 26.66 -12.92
CA SER A 404 -26.77 27.51 -12.29
C SER A 404 -26.93 27.66 -10.76
N ARG A 405 -28.17 27.62 -10.26
CA ARG A 405 -28.44 27.66 -8.80
C ARG A 405 -27.94 26.41 -8.09
N GLU A 406 -28.17 25.22 -8.66
CA GLU A 406 -27.65 23.96 -8.10
C GLU A 406 -26.14 23.90 -8.15
N PHE A 407 -25.53 24.32 -9.28
CA PHE A 407 -24.08 24.40 -9.43
C PHE A 407 -23.46 25.32 -8.38
N ARG A 408 -23.95 26.55 -8.21
CA ARG A 408 -23.44 27.48 -7.19
C ARG A 408 -23.60 26.93 -5.78
N GLY A 409 -24.73 26.31 -5.48
CA GLY A 409 -24.98 25.68 -4.18
C GLY A 409 -24.03 24.51 -3.92
N ALA A 410 -23.83 23.65 -4.90
CA ALA A 410 -22.91 22.51 -4.81
C ALA A 410 -21.45 22.95 -4.72
N LEU A 411 -21.05 23.96 -5.51
CA LEU A 411 -19.70 24.56 -5.46
C LEU A 411 -19.41 25.12 -4.06
N LYS A 412 -20.31 25.94 -3.51
CA LYS A 412 -20.15 26.52 -2.15
C LYS A 412 -20.02 25.41 -1.09
N ALA A 413 -20.82 24.35 -1.19
CA ALA A 413 -20.76 23.24 -0.26
C ALA A 413 -19.46 22.42 -0.36
N SER A 414 -18.90 22.29 -1.56
CA SER A 414 -17.71 21.47 -1.84
C SER A 414 -16.40 22.26 -1.90
N MET A 415 -16.45 23.60 -1.79
CA MET A 415 -15.29 24.47 -2.01
C MET A 415 -14.10 24.11 -1.12
N GLY A 416 -14.35 23.80 0.16
CA GLY A 416 -13.28 23.36 1.07
C GLY A 416 -12.67 22.02 0.64
N ASP A 417 -13.47 21.07 0.15
CA ASP A 417 -12.97 19.79 -0.31
C ASP A 417 -12.17 19.94 -1.63
N LEU A 418 -12.60 20.85 -2.52
CA LEU A 418 -11.93 21.16 -3.80
C LEU A 418 -10.63 21.97 -3.63
N LEU A 419 -10.54 22.79 -2.58
CA LEU A 419 -9.34 23.57 -2.28
C LEU A 419 -8.22 22.68 -1.72
N LEU A 420 -8.54 21.52 -1.13
CA LEU A 420 -7.52 20.62 -0.56
C LEU A 420 -6.38 20.31 -1.57
N PRO A 421 -6.63 19.73 -2.76
CA PRO A 421 -5.55 19.46 -3.71
C PRO A 421 -4.80 20.72 -4.12
N VAL A 422 -5.49 21.85 -4.28
CA VAL A 422 -4.86 23.10 -4.67
C VAL A 422 -3.88 23.58 -3.60
N VAL A 423 -4.30 23.58 -2.34
CA VAL A 423 -3.44 23.97 -1.20
C VAL A 423 -2.21 23.07 -1.11
N LEU A 424 -2.40 21.74 -1.25
CA LEU A 424 -1.30 20.78 -1.17
C LEU A 424 -0.30 20.94 -2.33
N LEU A 425 -0.80 21.06 -3.55
CA LEU A 425 0.06 21.21 -4.72
C LEU A 425 0.80 22.56 -4.71
N VAL A 426 0.09 23.65 -4.39
CA VAL A 426 0.73 24.96 -4.30
C VAL A 426 1.82 24.96 -3.22
N SER A 427 1.55 24.47 -2.00
CA SER A 427 2.55 24.46 -0.94
C SER A 427 3.76 23.58 -1.28
N TYR A 428 3.56 22.44 -1.94
CA TYR A 428 4.65 21.56 -2.35
C TYR A 428 5.47 22.14 -3.53
N PHE A 429 4.81 22.57 -4.63
CA PHE A 429 5.53 23.04 -5.82
C PHE A 429 6.24 24.38 -5.62
N THR A 430 5.75 25.22 -4.69
CA THR A 430 6.44 26.46 -4.31
C THR A 430 7.61 26.24 -3.32
N GLY A 431 7.80 24.99 -2.83
CA GLY A 431 8.85 24.68 -1.88
C GLY A 431 8.55 25.15 -0.44
N LEU A 432 7.33 25.58 -0.14
CA LEU A 432 6.91 25.97 1.21
C LEU A 432 6.90 24.79 2.18
N THR A 433 6.61 23.59 1.65
CA THR A 433 6.51 22.36 2.43
C THR A 433 7.26 21.20 1.75
N THR A 434 7.86 20.33 2.55
CA THR A 434 8.36 19.02 2.12
C THR A 434 7.18 18.07 1.84
N VAL A 435 7.44 16.89 1.29
CA VAL A 435 6.38 15.90 1.00
C VAL A 435 5.67 15.46 2.29
N VAL A 436 6.41 15.26 3.38
CA VAL A 436 5.85 14.87 4.69
C VAL A 436 5.04 16.01 5.31
N GLU A 437 5.55 17.22 5.27
CA GLU A 437 4.82 18.40 5.73
C GLU A 437 3.55 18.62 4.92
N THR A 438 3.57 18.38 3.61
CA THR A 438 2.38 18.41 2.75
C THR A 438 1.35 17.38 3.18
N ALA A 439 1.77 16.16 3.52
CA ALA A 439 0.88 15.11 4.00
C ALA A 439 0.29 15.45 5.39
N ALA A 440 1.09 16.03 6.28
CA ALA A 440 0.61 16.53 7.58
C ALA A 440 -0.38 17.69 7.40
N LEU A 441 -0.12 18.60 6.46
CA LEU A 441 -1.03 19.67 6.08
C LEU A 441 -2.37 19.11 5.55
N ALA A 442 -2.35 18.01 4.78
CA ALA A 442 -3.56 17.36 4.29
C ALA A 442 -4.45 16.84 5.43
N VAL A 443 -3.88 16.15 6.42
CA VAL A 443 -4.61 15.68 7.62
C VAL A 443 -5.18 16.87 8.39
N THR A 444 -4.33 17.85 8.69
CA THR A 444 -4.71 19.02 9.49
C THR A 444 -5.80 19.83 8.82
N TYR A 445 -5.66 20.11 7.52
CA TYR A 445 -6.67 20.80 6.73
C TYR A 445 -8.01 20.05 6.75
N THR A 446 -7.99 18.74 6.51
CA THR A 446 -9.19 17.91 6.49
C THR A 446 -9.86 17.83 7.85
N LEU A 447 -9.08 17.72 8.94
CA LEU A 447 -9.61 17.76 10.31
C LEU A 447 -10.26 19.12 10.61
N LEU A 448 -9.57 20.22 10.33
CA LEU A 448 -10.10 21.58 10.54
C LEU A 448 -11.38 21.81 9.73
N LEU A 449 -11.41 21.36 8.48
CA LEU A 449 -12.61 21.44 7.64
C LEU A 449 -13.78 20.66 8.22
N THR A 450 -13.52 19.46 8.75
CA THR A 450 -14.51 18.58 9.37
C THR A 450 -15.05 19.21 10.70
N ILE A 451 -14.16 19.83 11.49
CA ILE A 451 -14.52 20.58 12.70
C ILE A 451 -15.39 21.79 12.35
N ALA A 452 -14.93 22.61 11.39
CA ALA A 452 -15.64 23.84 10.98
C ALA A 452 -17.05 23.56 10.45
N ARG A 453 -17.30 22.35 9.94
CA ARG A 453 -18.60 21.88 9.48
C ARG A 453 -19.45 21.21 10.57
N GLY A 454 -18.93 21.04 11.78
CA GLY A 454 -19.61 20.33 12.87
C GLY A 454 -19.80 18.83 12.60
N GLU A 455 -19.01 18.26 11.68
CA GLU A 455 -19.07 16.85 11.28
C GLU A 455 -18.15 15.95 12.13
N LEU A 456 -17.18 16.55 12.87
CA LEU A 456 -16.25 15.79 13.71
C LEU A 456 -16.96 15.27 14.96
N LYS A 457 -17.54 14.07 14.83
CA LYS A 457 -18.12 13.32 15.94
C LYS A 457 -17.19 12.17 16.33
N LEU A 458 -17.27 11.75 17.60
CA LEU A 458 -16.48 10.60 18.09
C LEU A 458 -16.72 9.33 17.27
N GLU A 459 -17.95 9.15 16.78
CA GLU A 459 -18.31 8.02 15.90
C GLU A 459 -17.57 8.06 14.55
N LEU A 460 -17.38 9.25 13.95
CA LEU A 460 -16.61 9.42 12.72
C LEU A 460 -15.14 9.07 12.96
N LEU A 461 -14.56 9.62 14.03
CA LEU A 461 -13.17 9.37 14.39
C LEU A 461 -12.93 7.87 14.66
N SER A 462 -13.85 7.24 15.40
CA SER A 462 -13.80 5.80 15.66
C SER A 462 -13.85 4.98 14.38
N ARG A 463 -14.75 5.30 13.42
CA ARG A 463 -14.80 4.60 12.12
C ARG A 463 -13.53 4.80 11.31
N VAL A 464 -13.01 6.03 11.26
CA VAL A 464 -11.77 6.36 10.54
C VAL A 464 -10.59 5.54 11.09
N LEU A 465 -10.45 5.48 12.42
CA LEU A 465 -9.38 4.72 13.06
C LEU A 465 -9.57 3.21 12.88
N GLN A 466 -10.78 2.68 13.10
CA GLN A 466 -11.06 1.24 12.95
C GLN A 466 -10.82 0.72 11.54
N ARG A 467 -11.08 1.55 10.51
CA ARG A 467 -10.86 1.15 9.10
C ARG A 467 -9.49 1.54 8.58
N GLY A 468 -8.97 2.71 8.96
CA GLY A 468 -7.72 3.25 8.46
C GLY A 468 -6.48 2.60 9.09
N VAL A 469 -6.46 2.42 10.41
CA VAL A 469 -5.28 1.91 11.13
C VAL A 469 -4.86 0.51 10.67
N PRO A 470 -5.77 -0.47 10.52
CA PRO A 470 -5.40 -1.79 10.01
C PRO A 470 -4.86 -1.75 8.58
N VAL A 471 -5.37 -0.86 7.74
CA VAL A 471 -4.88 -0.71 6.36
C VAL A 471 -3.49 -0.07 6.34
N ILE A 472 -3.27 0.98 7.13
CA ILE A 472 -1.95 1.62 7.29
C ILE A 472 -0.92 0.57 7.75
N GLY A 473 -1.24 -0.16 8.84
CA GLY A 473 -0.36 -1.20 9.35
C GLY A 473 -0.11 -2.32 8.35
N GLY A 474 -1.16 -2.78 7.67
CA GLY A 474 -1.04 -3.81 6.63
C GLY A 474 -0.10 -3.40 5.49
N VAL A 475 -0.24 -2.17 4.98
CA VAL A 475 0.63 -1.62 3.92
C VAL A 475 2.06 -1.48 4.41
N LEU A 476 2.28 -0.87 5.59
CA LEU A 476 3.63 -0.69 6.13
C LEU A 476 4.33 -2.04 6.44
N MET A 477 3.59 -3.05 6.91
CA MET A 477 4.12 -4.40 7.11
C MET A 477 4.52 -5.08 5.80
N ILE A 478 3.71 -4.93 4.75
CA ILE A 478 4.05 -5.45 3.42
C ILE A 478 5.31 -4.77 2.89
N LEU A 479 5.40 -3.44 2.99
CA LEU A 479 6.58 -2.68 2.61
C LEU A 479 7.83 -3.13 3.35
N ALA A 480 7.72 -3.30 4.67
CA ALA A 480 8.80 -3.76 5.52
C ALA A 480 9.36 -5.12 5.07
N MET A 481 8.46 -6.10 4.83
CA MET A 481 8.87 -7.43 4.37
C MET A 481 9.37 -7.44 2.93
N ALA A 482 8.76 -6.64 2.05
CA ALA A 482 9.20 -6.49 0.67
C ALA A 482 10.62 -5.92 0.58
N LYS A 483 10.98 -4.99 1.49
CA LYS A 483 12.33 -4.42 1.54
C LYS A 483 13.39 -5.47 1.90
N GLY A 484 13.09 -6.37 2.86
CA GLY A 484 13.97 -7.49 3.18
C GLY A 484 14.20 -8.42 1.97
N LEU A 485 13.13 -8.75 1.23
CA LEU A 485 13.23 -9.55 0.00
C LEU A 485 14.03 -8.81 -1.09
N SER A 486 13.75 -7.52 -1.29
CA SER A 486 14.46 -6.68 -2.26
C SER A 486 15.96 -6.62 -1.95
N TYR A 487 16.32 -6.49 -0.69
CA TYR A 487 17.73 -6.48 -0.27
C TYR A 487 18.44 -7.79 -0.67
N PHE A 488 17.80 -8.96 -0.40
CA PHE A 488 18.37 -10.24 -0.85
C PHE A 488 18.55 -10.30 -2.37
N ILE A 489 17.55 -9.86 -3.14
CA ILE A 489 17.60 -9.84 -4.61
C ILE A 489 18.79 -9.01 -5.11
N VAL A 490 19.05 -7.87 -4.49
CA VAL A 490 20.18 -6.99 -4.82
C VAL A 490 21.51 -7.62 -4.38
N ASP A 491 21.57 -8.14 -3.16
CA ASP A 491 22.76 -8.81 -2.61
C ASP A 491 23.17 -10.04 -3.44
N ALA A 492 22.21 -10.82 -3.91
CA ALA A 492 22.39 -11.95 -4.81
C ALA A 492 22.70 -11.54 -6.27
N GLN A 493 22.93 -10.26 -6.54
CA GLN A 493 23.29 -9.71 -7.87
C GLN A 493 22.27 -10.03 -8.99
N VAL A 494 21.00 -10.30 -8.65
CA VAL A 494 19.96 -10.61 -9.64
C VAL A 494 19.78 -9.48 -10.67
N PRO A 495 19.78 -8.17 -10.29
CA PRO A 495 19.70 -7.09 -11.27
C PRO A 495 20.84 -7.12 -12.30
N THR A 496 22.05 -7.40 -11.86
CA THR A 496 23.25 -7.51 -12.72
C THR A 496 23.13 -8.69 -13.69
N MET A 497 22.70 -9.86 -13.20
CA MET A 497 22.47 -11.05 -14.03
C MET A 497 21.39 -10.80 -15.09
N LEU A 498 20.28 -10.14 -14.69
CA LEU A 498 19.23 -9.76 -15.64
C LEU A 498 19.75 -8.79 -16.69
N THR A 499 20.53 -7.79 -16.29
CA THR A 499 21.07 -6.78 -17.21
C THR A 499 21.99 -7.43 -18.24
N ALA A 500 22.87 -8.33 -17.82
CA ALA A 500 23.73 -9.09 -18.72
C ALA A 500 22.91 -9.95 -19.68
N PHE A 501 21.92 -10.70 -19.17
CA PHE A 501 21.05 -11.51 -20.02
C PHE A 501 20.32 -10.68 -21.08
N PHE A 502 19.77 -9.52 -20.71
CA PHE A 502 19.08 -8.63 -21.64
C PHE A 502 20.05 -8.02 -22.66
N GLN A 503 21.25 -7.63 -22.23
CA GLN A 503 22.31 -7.09 -23.11
C GLN A 503 22.71 -8.08 -24.18
N ASP A 504 22.88 -9.37 -23.84
CA ASP A 504 23.31 -10.41 -24.72
C ASP A 504 22.24 -10.89 -25.70
N ASN A 505 20.94 -10.83 -25.29
CA ASN A 505 19.88 -11.47 -26.05
C ASN A 505 18.89 -10.49 -26.71
N ILE A 506 18.83 -9.23 -26.27
CA ILE A 506 17.83 -8.26 -26.72
C ILE A 506 18.50 -6.95 -27.10
N SER A 507 18.68 -6.71 -28.39
CA SER A 507 19.30 -5.47 -28.90
C SER A 507 18.29 -4.32 -29.12
N SER A 508 17.00 -4.63 -29.23
CA SER A 508 15.97 -3.64 -29.59
C SER A 508 15.27 -3.06 -28.37
N LYS A 509 15.34 -1.73 -28.20
CA LYS A 509 14.55 -0.98 -27.20
C LYS A 509 13.04 -1.26 -27.33
N PHE A 510 12.54 -1.43 -28.56
CA PHE A 510 11.13 -1.70 -28.81
C PHE A 510 10.71 -3.05 -28.21
N VAL A 511 11.51 -4.10 -28.43
CA VAL A 511 11.28 -5.44 -27.86
C VAL A 511 11.38 -5.41 -26.35
N PHE A 512 12.39 -4.72 -25.80
CA PHE A 512 12.52 -4.52 -24.36
C PHE A 512 11.24 -3.91 -23.74
N LEU A 513 10.72 -2.84 -24.34
CA LEU A 513 9.50 -2.19 -23.82
C LEU A 513 8.26 -3.09 -23.88
N ILE A 514 8.13 -3.97 -24.91
CA ILE A 514 7.03 -4.97 -24.94
C ILE A 514 7.18 -5.94 -23.77
N LEU A 515 8.37 -6.51 -23.60
CA LEU A 515 8.65 -7.48 -22.53
C LEU A 515 8.46 -6.84 -21.14
N LEU A 516 8.88 -5.59 -20.99
CA LEU A 516 8.67 -4.83 -19.78
C LEU A 516 7.18 -4.66 -19.48
N ASN A 517 6.37 -4.24 -20.46
CA ASN A 517 4.92 -4.09 -20.27
C ASN A 517 4.28 -5.44 -19.87
N LEU A 518 4.67 -6.53 -20.52
CA LEU A 518 4.16 -7.86 -20.20
C LEU A 518 4.56 -8.30 -18.77
N ALA A 519 5.82 -8.12 -18.41
CA ALA A 519 6.32 -8.45 -17.07
C ALA A 519 5.62 -7.62 -15.97
N LEU A 520 5.42 -6.32 -16.21
CA LEU A 520 4.73 -5.43 -15.28
C LEU A 520 3.23 -5.73 -15.18
N LEU A 521 2.59 -6.12 -16.28
CA LEU A 521 1.21 -6.60 -16.27
C LEU A 521 1.07 -7.85 -15.39
N ILE A 522 1.95 -8.83 -15.57
CA ILE A 522 1.99 -10.05 -14.75
C ILE A 522 2.24 -9.70 -13.28
N THR A 523 3.17 -8.80 -13.01
CA THR A 523 3.45 -8.32 -11.65
C THR A 523 2.18 -7.73 -11.00
N GLY A 524 1.50 -6.83 -11.71
CA GLY A 524 0.27 -6.19 -11.20
C GLY A 524 -0.91 -7.14 -11.04
N MET A 525 -0.93 -8.28 -11.77
CA MET A 525 -1.91 -9.35 -11.55
C MET A 525 -1.71 -10.08 -10.23
N LEU A 526 -0.47 -10.16 -9.74
CA LEU A 526 -0.07 -11.02 -8.63
C LEU A 526 0.24 -10.25 -7.34
N MET A 527 0.65 -8.99 -7.44
CA MET A 527 1.14 -8.19 -6.32
C MET A 527 0.38 -6.87 -6.21
N ASP A 528 0.37 -6.31 -4.99
CA ASP A 528 -0.03 -4.93 -4.79
C ASP A 528 1.05 -3.95 -5.28
N ILE A 529 0.67 -2.67 -5.49
CA ILE A 529 1.55 -1.65 -6.06
C ILE A 529 2.78 -1.38 -5.21
N TYR A 530 2.63 -1.43 -3.89
CA TYR A 530 3.72 -1.11 -2.97
C TYR A 530 4.78 -2.20 -2.94
N SER A 531 4.35 -3.47 -2.86
CA SER A 531 5.27 -4.62 -2.97
C SER A 531 5.98 -4.65 -4.31
N ALA A 532 5.24 -4.39 -5.39
CA ALA A 532 5.80 -4.35 -6.74
C ALA A 532 6.86 -3.25 -6.87
N ILE A 533 6.62 -2.05 -6.32
CA ILE A 533 7.61 -0.97 -6.33
C ILE A 533 8.90 -1.40 -5.63
N LEU A 534 8.81 -2.00 -4.45
CA LEU A 534 10.01 -2.36 -3.68
C LEU A 534 10.77 -3.56 -4.22
N VAL A 535 10.06 -4.55 -4.80
CA VAL A 535 10.68 -5.78 -5.29
C VAL A 535 11.09 -5.68 -6.75
N VAL A 536 10.23 -5.13 -7.61
CA VAL A 536 10.42 -5.16 -9.07
C VAL A 536 11.11 -3.91 -9.59
N ALA A 537 10.88 -2.72 -9.00
CA ALA A 537 11.53 -1.52 -9.50
C ALA A 537 13.07 -1.61 -9.45
N PRO A 538 13.73 -2.12 -8.40
CA PRO A 538 15.19 -2.29 -8.40
C PRO A 538 15.72 -3.22 -9.51
N LEU A 539 14.90 -4.17 -9.99
CA LEU A 539 15.26 -5.07 -11.08
C LEU A 539 15.20 -4.37 -12.44
N ILE A 540 14.23 -3.48 -12.64
CA ILE A 540 14.00 -2.86 -13.95
C ILE A 540 14.74 -1.54 -14.14
N ILE A 541 15.12 -0.84 -13.06
CA ILE A 541 15.83 0.44 -13.15
C ILE A 541 17.14 0.31 -13.94
N PRO A 542 18.04 -0.67 -13.67
CA PRO A 542 19.25 -0.87 -14.46
C PRO A 542 18.97 -1.19 -15.94
N LEU A 543 17.90 -1.96 -16.21
CA LEU A 543 17.46 -2.25 -17.57
C LEU A 543 16.98 -0.97 -18.29
N GLY A 544 16.25 -0.10 -17.58
CA GLY A 544 15.86 1.21 -18.12
C GLY A 544 17.06 2.06 -18.55
N VAL A 545 18.12 2.06 -17.74
CA VAL A 545 19.38 2.74 -18.06
C VAL A 545 20.02 2.12 -19.29
N LEU A 546 20.11 0.78 -19.36
CA LEU A 546 20.69 0.05 -20.50
C LEU A 546 20.04 0.43 -21.84
N TYR A 547 18.69 0.57 -21.85
CA TYR A 547 17.92 0.90 -23.06
C TYR A 547 17.65 2.41 -23.24
N ASN A 548 18.33 3.28 -22.50
CA ASN A 548 18.15 4.74 -22.55
C ASN A 548 16.66 5.15 -22.41
N VAL A 549 15.96 4.57 -21.44
CA VAL A 549 14.62 4.99 -21.03
C VAL A 549 14.75 6.00 -19.90
N HIS A 550 14.14 7.18 -20.08
CA HIS A 550 14.21 8.21 -19.05
C HIS A 550 13.64 7.70 -17.72
N PRO A 551 14.29 7.92 -16.56
CA PRO A 551 13.86 7.36 -15.27
C PRO A 551 12.39 7.69 -14.90
N VAL A 552 11.94 8.93 -15.13
CA VAL A 552 10.54 9.32 -14.90
C VAL A 552 9.60 8.55 -15.82
N GLN A 553 9.93 8.44 -17.12
CA GLN A 553 9.13 7.66 -18.06
C GLN A 553 9.01 6.20 -17.62
N LEU A 554 10.12 5.58 -17.18
CA LEU A 554 10.13 4.21 -16.68
C LEU A 554 9.18 4.05 -15.47
N GLY A 555 9.19 5.01 -14.55
CA GLY A 555 8.30 5.02 -13.39
C GLY A 555 6.82 5.15 -13.79
N ILE A 556 6.51 6.00 -14.76
CA ILE A 556 5.13 6.15 -15.24
C ILE A 556 4.66 4.89 -15.99
N ILE A 557 5.52 4.28 -16.82
CA ILE A 557 5.24 2.99 -17.47
C ILE A 557 4.95 1.93 -16.40
N PHE A 558 5.79 1.87 -15.35
CA PHE A 558 5.62 0.96 -14.23
C PHE A 558 4.24 1.12 -13.58
N LEU A 559 3.91 2.32 -13.12
CA LEU A 559 2.66 2.58 -12.42
C LEU A 559 1.43 2.37 -13.31
N ALA A 560 1.49 2.74 -14.59
CA ALA A 560 0.39 2.56 -15.54
C ALA A 560 0.11 1.09 -15.83
N ASN A 561 1.16 0.26 -15.99
CA ASN A 561 1.00 -1.18 -16.18
C ASN A 561 0.44 -1.91 -14.94
N LEU A 562 0.87 -1.53 -13.74
CA LEU A 562 0.30 -2.10 -12.51
C LEU A 562 -1.19 -1.82 -12.38
N GLN A 563 -1.66 -0.65 -12.83
CA GLN A 563 -3.10 -0.35 -12.88
C GLN A 563 -3.86 -1.31 -13.80
N LEU A 564 -3.28 -1.69 -14.95
CA LEU A 564 -3.85 -2.73 -15.83
C LEU A 564 -3.85 -4.10 -15.14
N GLY A 565 -2.78 -4.44 -14.45
CA GLY A 565 -2.67 -5.69 -13.69
C GLY A 565 -3.79 -5.83 -12.65
N TYR A 566 -4.20 -4.73 -12.01
CA TYR A 566 -5.34 -4.74 -11.07
C TYR A 566 -6.68 -5.09 -11.71
N LEU A 567 -6.79 -5.00 -13.02
CA LEU A 567 -7.98 -5.35 -13.80
C LEU A 567 -7.86 -6.71 -14.48
N THR A 568 -6.77 -7.45 -14.23
CA THR A 568 -6.43 -8.68 -14.95
C THR A 568 -6.37 -9.88 -14.01
N PRO A 569 -7.05 -11.02 -14.31
CA PRO A 569 -6.91 -12.25 -13.54
C PRO A 569 -5.46 -12.78 -13.58
N PRO A 570 -5.02 -13.60 -12.59
CA PRO A 570 -5.84 -14.39 -11.66
C PRO A 570 -6.30 -13.65 -10.41
N VAL A 571 -5.57 -12.64 -9.92
CA VAL A 571 -5.93 -11.93 -8.68
C VAL A 571 -6.66 -10.63 -8.99
N GLY A 572 -6.00 -9.69 -9.66
CA GLY A 572 -6.58 -8.40 -10.02
C GLY A 572 -7.26 -7.68 -8.85
N MET A 573 -6.52 -6.94 -8.04
CA MET A 573 -7.04 -6.39 -6.78
C MET A 573 -8.36 -5.63 -6.95
N ASN A 574 -8.50 -4.82 -8.01
CA ASN A 574 -9.74 -4.09 -8.26
C ASN A 574 -10.91 -5.01 -8.61
N LEU A 575 -10.65 -6.15 -9.30
CA LEU A 575 -11.68 -7.16 -9.61
C LEU A 575 -12.20 -7.79 -8.33
N PHE A 576 -11.29 -8.14 -7.42
CA PHE A 576 -11.63 -8.72 -6.13
C PHE A 576 -12.48 -7.77 -5.28
N LEU A 577 -12.06 -6.52 -5.15
CA LEU A 577 -12.77 -5.52 -4.34
C LEU A 577 -14.11 -5.12 -4.95
N ALA A 578 -14.19 -5.04 -6.28
CA ALA A 578 -15.45 -4.82 -6.99
C ALA A 578 -16.41 -6.00 -6.85
N SER A 579 -15.91 -7.24 -6.89
CA SER A 579 -16.70 -8.46 -6.61
C SER A 579 -17.36 -8.38 -5.22
N TYR A 580 -16.61 -7.96 -4.22
CA TYR A 580 -17.13 -7.75 -2.87
C TYR A 580 -18.13 -6.59 -2.80
N THR A 581 -17.80 -5.42 -3.39
CA THR A 581 -18.64 -4.21 -3.34
C THR A 581 -19.98 -4.40 -4.04
N PHE A 582 -19.98 -5.08 -5.19
CA PHE A 582 -21.17 -5.27 -6.00
C PHE A 582 -21.89 -6.61 -5.76
N ASN A 583 -21.36 -7.43 -4.84
CA ASN A 583 -21.86 -8.78 -4.53
C ASN A 583 -22.05 -9.64 -5.78
N GLU A 584 -21.04 -9.68 -6.64
CA GLU A 584 -21.00 -10.41 -7.91
C GLU A 584 -19.77 -11.31 -7.99
N SER A 585 -19.83 -12.41 -8.73
CA SER A 585 -18.66 -13.26 -8.94
C SER A 585 -17.54 -12.53 -9.68
N MET A 586 -16.29 -12.82 -9.32
CA MET A 586 -15.11 -12.20 -9.92
C MET A 586 -15.07 -12.37 -11.46
N SER A 587 -15.44 -13.54 -11.96
CA SER A 587 -15.52 -13.82 -13.39
C SER A 587 -16.54 -12.94 -14.13
N ARG A 588 -17.66 -12.59 -13.45
CA ARG A 588 -18.66 -11.69 -14.02
C ARG A 588 -18.15 -10.24 -14.03
N ILE A 589 -17.51 -9.80 -12.96
CA ILE A 589 -16.87 -8.47 -12.91
C ILE A 589 -15.79 -8.38 -13.99
N TYR A 590 -14.95 -9.39 -14.16
CA TYR A 590 -13.93 -9.42 -15.21
C TYR A 590 -14.52 -9.22 -16.61
N ARG A 591 -15.58 -9.95 -16.95
CA ARG A 591 -16.25 -9.77 -18.25
C ARG A 591 -16.79 -8.35 -18.46
N GLN A 592 -17.22 -7.69 -17.38
CA GLN A 592 -17.68 -6.29 -17.42
C GLN A 592 -16.53 -5.30 -17.61
N VAL A 593 -15.35 -5.61 -17.08
CA VAL A 593 -14.13 -4.79 -17.17
C VAL A 593 -13.40 -4.96 -18.51
N LEU A 594 -13.54 -6.12 -19.16
CA LEU A 594 -12.77 -6.48 -20.37
C LEU A 594 -12.77 -5.42 -21.48
N PRO A 595 -13.91 -4.76 -21.84
CA PRO A 595 -13.89 -3.70 -22.85
C PRO A 595 -13.06 -2.48 -22.44
N PHE A 596 -13.06 -2.13 -21.16
CA PHE A 596 -12.27 -1.03 -20.62
C PHE A 596 -10.79 -1.39 -20.58
N LEU A 597 -10.47 -2.60 -20.15
CA LEU A 597 -9.10 -3.13 -20.13
C LEU A 597 -8.47 -3.09 -21.52
N GLY A 598 -9.19 -3.52 -22.55
CA GLY A 598 -8.69 -3.49 -23.93
C GLY A 598 -8.30 -2.09 -24.40
N VAL A 599 -9.13 -1.09 -24.11
CA VAL A 599 -8.82 0.30 -24.47
C VAL A 599 -7.68 0.85 -23.62
N LEU A 600 -7.64 0.54 -22.31
CA LEU A 600 -6.57 0.98 -21.41
C LEU A 600 -5.21 0.37 -21.78
N ILE A 601 -5.15 -0.86 -22.28
CA ILE A 601 -3.91 -1.47 -22.82
C ILE A 601 -3.36 -0.61 -23.96
N VAL A 602 -4.20 -0.21 -24.90
CA VAL A 602 -3.77 0.66 -26.01
C VAL A 602 -3.22 1.99 -25.50
N VAL A 603 -3.86 2.58 -24.50
CA VAL A 603 -3.41 3.85 -23.88
C VAL A 603 -2.07 3.67 -23.16
N VAL A 604 -1.89 2.57 -22.42
CA VAL A 604 -0.63 2.31 -21.72
C VAL A 604 0.52 2.05 -22.71
N LEU A 605 0.24 1.35 -23.81
CA LEU A 605 1.22 1.22 -24.91
C LEU A 605 1.57 2.59 -25.51
N LEU A 606 0.58 3.46 -25.71
CA LEU A 606 0.83 4.82 -26.16
C LEU A 606 1.74 5.59 -25.18
N ILE A 607 1.46 5.54 -23.88
CA ILE A 607 2.30 6.15 -22.84
C ILE A 607 3.71 5.54 -22.86
N THR A 608 3.84 4.24 -23.10
CA THR A 608 5.13 3.54 -23.16
C THR A 608 5.99 3.99 -24.34
N TYR A 609 5.39 4.07 -25.54
CA TYR A 609 6.14 4.33 -26.77
C TYR A 609 6.26 5.80 -27.16
N VAL A 610 5.45 6.67 -26.53
CA VAL A 610 5.49 8.12 -26.77
C VAL A 610 5.97 8.84 -25.49
N PRO A 611 7.29 9.05 -25.33
CA PRO A 611 7.90 9.65 -24.12
C PRO A 611 7.31 11.03 -23.79
N TRP A 612 6.80 11.74 -24.79
CA TRP A 612 6.22 13.06 -24.63
C TRP A 612 5.15 13.11 -23.53
N PHE A 613 4.31 12.09 -23.39
CA PHE A 613 3.28 12.07 -22.35
C PHE A 613 3.86 12.14 -20.93
N SER A 614 5.00 11.50 -20.71
CA SER A 614 5.64 11.46 -19.38
C SER A 614 6.68 12.57 -19.19
N LEU A 615 7.18 13.20 -20.26
CA LEU A 615 8.33 14.12 -20.18
C LEU A 615 8.00 15.56 -20.56
N ALA A 616 6.85 15.83 -21.20
CA ALA A 616 6.51 17.15 -21.73
C ALA A 616 6.46 18.27 -20.69
N LEU A 617 6.12 17.95 -19.44
CA LEU A 617 6.01 18.92 -18.34
C LEU A 617 7.29 19.03 -17.50
N LEU A 618 8.30 18.21 -17.78
CA LEU A 618 9.59 18.31 -17.10
C LEU A 618 10.35 19.53 -17.65
N SER A 619 11.00 20.28 -16.76
CA SER A 619 11.98 21.28 -17.20
C SER A 619 13.08 20.56 -17.98
N LYS A 620 13.40 21.02 -19.19
CA LYS A 620 14.55 20.50 -19.92
C LYS A 620 15.79 20.57 -19.01
N PRO A 621 16.62 19.51 -18.97
CA PRO A 621 17.86 19.50 -18.21
C PRO A 621 18.80 20.60 -18.68
#